data_90b1d852d781fb40ff36c11ae44f6f1d
#
_entry.id   90b1d852d781fb40ff36c11ae44f6f1d
#
_cell.length_a   1.000
_cell.length_b   1.000
_cell.length_c   1.000
_cell.angle_alpha   90.00
_cell.angle_beta   90.00
_cell.angle_gamma   90.00
#
_symmetry.space_group_name_H-M   'P 1'
#
loop_
_entity.id
_entity.type
_entity.pdbx_description
1 polymer ?
#
loop_
_entity_poly.entity_id
_entity_poly.type
_entity_poly.pdbx_seq_one_letter_code
_entity_poly.pdbx_strand_id
1 'polypeptide(L)'
;MKKNHLIFKTDQIQAIEKKIFSAGIFSPQRLMELAAKSVIENLILTFGKPSALSIFCGRGNNGADGYLCSIISHEMGITTTVIETQNDRNMAEYARCLLYTSDAADDLTRG
;
A
#
# COMPACT_ATOMS: atom_id res chain seq x y z
N MET A 1 -17.69 14.16 -21.55
CA MET A 1 -17.29 15.21 -20.59
C MET A 1 -15.80 15.11 -20.30
N LYS A 2 -15.08 16.15 -20.61
CA LYS A 2 -13.62 16.17 -20.32
C LYS A 2 -13.41 16.38 -18.84
N LYS A 3 -12.78 15.40 -18.17
CA LYS A 3 -12.28 15.61 -16.81
C LYS A 3 -11.01 16.44 -16.90
N ASN A 4 -10.99 17.60 -16.25
CA ASN A 4 -9.75 18.35 -16.10
C ASN A 4 -8.87 17.66 -15.07
N HIS A 5 -7.76 17.08 -15.54
CA HIS A 5 -6.76 16.52 -14.66
C HIS A 5 -5.69 17.59 -14.37
N LEU A 6 -5.52 17.90 -13.10
CA LEU A 6 -4.43 18.74 -12.66
C LEU A 6 -3.17 17.88 -12.54
N ILE A 7 -2.08 18.38 -13.11
CA ILE A 7 -0.79 17.72 -13.04
C ILE A 7 0.10 18.53 -12.11
N PHE A 8 0.66 17.87 -11.08
CA PHE A 8 1.54 18.50 -10.11
C PHE A 8 2.96 17.97 -10.26
N LYS A 9 3.92 18.85 -10.03
CA LYS A 9 5.32 18.46 -9.89
C LYS A 9 5.54 17.78 -8.53
N THR A 10 6.57 16.96 -8.43
CA THR A 10 6.90 16.23 -7.19
C THR A 10 7.06 17.16 -5.99
N ASP A 11 7.73 18.30 -6.16
CA ASP A 11 7.92 19.29 -5.10
C ASP A 11 6.60 19.91 -4.65
N GLN A 12 5.67 20.12 -5.57
CA GLN A 12 4.33 20.61 -5.25
C GLN A 12 3.54 19.60 -4.43
N ILE A 13 3.59 18.31 -4.81
CA ILE A 13 2.96 17.23 -4.07
C ILE A 13 3.54 17.13 -2.66
N GLN A 14 4.86 17.20 -2.52
CA GLN A 14 5.53 17.17 -1.23
C GLN A 14 5.13 18.34 -0.34
N ALA A 15 4.97 19.54 -0.92
CA ALA A 15 4.52 20.70 -0.18
C ALA A 15 3.08 20.56 0.32
N ILE A 16 2.20 19.98 -0.49
CA ILE A 16 0.81 19.70 -0.12
C ILE A 16 0.76 18.67 1.01
N GLU A 17 1.51 17.58 0.89
CA GLU A 17 1.60 16.54 1.92
C GLU A 17 2.08 17.11 3.25
N LYS A 18 3.12 17.94 3.21
CA LYS A 18 3.65 18.60 4.41
C LYS A 18 2.60 19.46 5.11
N LYS A 19 1.78 20.19 4.35
CA LYS A 19 0.67 20.98 4.91
C LYS A 19 -0.40 20.09 5.53
N ILE A 20 -0.75 19.00 4.88
CA ILE A 20 -1.74 18.04 5.38
C ILE A 20 -1.26 17.42 6.70
N PHE A 21 0.00 17.02 6.79
CA PHE A 21 0.57 16.44 8.00
C PHE A 21 0.69 17.47 9.13
N SER A 22 1.12 18.70 8.82
CA SER A 22 1.23 19.78 9.80
C SER A 22 -0.12 20.20 10.36
N ALA A 23 -1.17 20.15 9.54
CA ALA A 23 -2.53 20.47 9.96
C ALA A 23 -3.22 19.35 10.73
N GLY A 24 -2.59 18.18 10.81
CA GLY A 24 -3.17 17.02 11.50
C GLY A 24 -4.36 16.39 10.80
N ILE A 25 -4.54 16.67 9.50
CA ILE A 25 -5.66 16.11 8.71
C ILE A 25 -5.47 14.61 8.53
N PHE A 26 -4.27 14.19 8.11
CA PHE A 26 -3.87 12.80 8.00
C PHE A 26 -2.47 12.60 8.53
N SER A 27 -2.22 11.46 9.18
CA SER A 27 -0.86 11.03 9.45
C SER A 27 -0.25 10.43 8.18
N PRO A 28 1.09 10.36 8.06
CA PRO A 28 1.74 9.66 6.96
C PRO A 28 1.28 8.20 6.83
N GLN A 29 1.07 7.53 7.96
CA GLN A 29 0.61 6.15 7.99
C GLN A 29 -0.81 6.02 7.41
N ARG A 30 -1.69 6.92 7.78
CA ARG A 30 -3.08 6.91 7.27
C ARG A 30 -3.12 7.17 5.76
N LEU A 31 -2.30 8.09 5.29
CA LEU A 31 -2.20 8.37 3.85
C LEU A 31 -1.69 7.15 3.08
N MET A 32 -0.71 6.44 3.63
CA MET A 32 -0.18 5.21 3.06
C MET A 32 -1.25 4.11 2.99
N GLU A 33 -2.05 3.95 4.03
CA GLU A 33 -3.16 3.01 4.05
C GLU A 33 -4.21 3.33 2.98
N LEU A 34 -4.57 4.60 2.85
CA LEU A 34 -5.55 5.05 1.85
C LEU A 34 -5.03 4.82 0.42
N ALA A 35 -3.75 5.06 0.20
CA ALA A 35 -3.13 4.82 -1.10
C ALA A 35 -3.15 3.32 -1.44
N ALA A 36 -2.78 2.46 -0.52
CA ALA A 36 -2.79 1.02 -0.71
C ALA A 36 -4.21 0.50 -0.99
N LYS A 37 -5.19 0.98 -0.22
CA LYS A 37 -6.60 0.64 -0.44
C LYS A 37 -7.07 1.05 -1.83
N SER A 38 -6.69 2.24 -2.27
CA SER A 38 -7.02 2.75 -3.61
C SER A 38 -6.44 1.86 -4.71
N VAL A 39 -5.21 1.38 -4.56
CA VAL A 39 -4.58 0.48 -5.53
C VAL A 39 -5.38 -0.81 -5.67
N ILE A 40 -5.74 -1.45 -4.56
CA ILE A 40 -6.49 -2.71 -4.60
C ILE A 40 -7.91 -2.49 -5.15
N GLU A 41 -8.59 -1.42 -4.74
CA GLU A 41 -9.91 -1.09 -5.27
C GLU A 41 -9.88 -0.86 -6.78
N ASN A 42 -8.89 -0.14 -7.30
CA ASN A 42 -8.74 0.10 -8.72
C ASN A 42 -8.42 -1.17 -9.50
N LEU A 43 -7.63 -2.06 -8.92
CA LEU A 43 -7.34 -3.37 -9.50
C LEU A 43 -8.64 -4.17 -9.68
N ILE A 44 -9.47 -4.20 -8.65
CA ILE A 44 -10.76 -4.91 -8.67
C ILE A 44 -11.72 -4.28 -9.68
N LEU A 45 -11.77 -2.95 -9.73
CA LEU A 45 -12.60 -2.24 -10.70
C LEU A 45 -12.19 -2.54 -12.15
N THR A 46 -10.90 -2.66 -12.41
CA THR A 46 -10.37 -2.83 -13.76
C THR A 46 -10.46 -4.28 -14.24
N PHE A 47 -10.13 -5.22 -13.38
CA PHE A 47 -9.96 -6.63 -13.75
C PHE A 47 -10.95 -7.58 -13.09
N GLY A 48 -11.79 -7.10 -12.18
CA GLY A 48 -12.60 -7.93 -11.31
C GLY A 48 -11.80 -8.45 -10.12
N LYS A 49 -12.51 -9.00 -9.13
CA LYS A 49 -11.87 -9.53 -7.93
C LYS A 49 -11.11 -10.82 -8.27
N PRO A 50 -9.78 -10.85 -8.13
CA PRO A 50 -9.01 -12.06 -8.41
C PRO A 50 -9.22 -13.09 -7.31
N SER A 51 -9.06 -14.37 -7.66
CA SER A 51 -9.03 -15.45 -6.67
C SER A 51 -7.68 -15.50 -5.95
N ALA A 52 -6.62 -15.09 -6.62
CA ALA A 52 -5.27 -15.07 -6.10
C ALA A 52 -4.50 -13.85 -6.62
N LEU A 53 -3.63 -13.33 -5.79
CA LEU A 53 -2.81 -12.17 -6.10
C LEU A 53 -1.40 -12.38 -5.56
N SER A 54 -0.40 -12.16 -6.40
CA SER A 54 1.00 -12.15 -5.98
C SER A 54 1.51 -10.72 -6.01
N ILE A 55 2.11 -10.28 -4.92
CA ILE A 55 2.63 -8.93 -4.77
C ILE A 55 4.13 -8.98 -4.55
N PHE A 56 4.87 -8.35 -5.45
CA PHE A 56 6.32 -8.25 -5.36
C PHE A 56 6.67 -7.01 -4.53
N CYS A 57 7.35 -7.21 -3.42
CA CYS A 57 7.76 -6.13 -2.52
C CYS A 57 9.25 -5.90 -2.62
N GLY A 58 9.62 -4.69 -3.02
CA GLY A 58 11.00 -4.23 -3.03
C GLY A 58 11.41 -3.59 -1.71
N ARG A 59 12.46 -2.78 -1.76
CA ARG A 59 13.00 -2.09 -0.59
C ARG A 59 12.29 -0.76 -0.33
N GLY A 60 12.40 -0.29 0.92
CA GLY A 60 12.01 1.05 1.32
C GLY A 60 10.51 1.27 1.34
N ASN A 61 10.09 2.49 1.05
CA ASN A 61 8.68 2.87 1.12
C ASN A 61 7.81 2.15 0.09
N ASN A 62 8.35 1.87 -1.08
CA ASN A 62 7.63 1.12 -2.10
C ASN A 62 7.35 -0.32 -1.66
N GLY A 63 8.30 -0.93 -0.95
CA GLY A 63 8.09 -2.23 -0.35
C GLY A 63 7.01 -2.19 0.72
N ALA A 64 7.01 -1.14 1.55
CA ALA A 64 5.97 -0.94 2.57
C ALA A 64 4.59 -0.83 1.95
N ASP A 65 4.44 -0.12 0.84
CA ASP A 65 3.17 -0.04 0.10
C ASP A 65 2.71 -1.42 -0.37
N GLY A 66 3.64 -2.26 -0.83
CA GLY A 66 3.36 -3.63 -1.23
C GLY A 66 2.84 -4.47 -0.07
N TYR A 67 3.43 -4.36 1.11
CA TYR A 67 2.97 -5.08 2.30
C TYR A 67 1.58 -4.62 2.73
N LEU A 68 1.30 -3.32 2.69
CA LEU A 68 -0.03 -2.80 3.00
C LEU A 68 -1.07 -3.29 2.00
N CYS A 69 -0.74 -3.29 0.71
CA CYS A 69 -1.62 -3.86 -0.32
C CYS A 69 -1.90 -5.34 -0.04
N SER A 70 -0.91 -6.08 0.42
CA SER A 70 -1.06 -7.50 0.75
C SER A 70 -2.04 -7.70 1.90
N ILE A 71 -1.94 -6.90 2.95
CA ILE A 71 -2.86 -6.95 4.09
C ILE A 71 -4.29 -6.64 3.63
N ILE A 72 -4.46 -5.59 2.86
CA ILE A 72 -5.78 -5.15 2.38
C ILE A 72 -6.40 -6.21 1.46
N SER A 73 -5.65 -6.76 0.52
CA SER A 73 -6.17 -7.79 -0.38
C SER A 73 -6.54 -9.07 0.37
N HIS A 74 -5.75 -9.45 1.37
CA HIS A 74 -6.08 -10.58 2.24
C HIS A 74 -7.38 -10.33 3.01
N GLU A 75 -7.54 -9.15 3.60
CA GLU A 75 -8.76 -8.78 4.31
C GLU A 75 -9.99 -8.76 3.41
N MET A 76 -9.81 -8.52 2.13
CA MET A 76 -10.89 -8.57 1.13
C MET A 76 -11.19 -9.99 0.63
N GLY A 77 -10.55 -11.00 1.19
CA GLY A 77 -10.79 -12.41 0.84
C GLY A 77 -10.03 -12.90 -0.37
N ILE A 78 -9.00 -12.19 -0.79
CA ILE A 78 -8.15 -12.60 -1.91
C ILE A 78 -6.98 -13.43 -1.36
N THR A 79 -6.75 -14.60 -1.93
CA THR A 79 -5.56 -15.39 -1.60
C THR A 79 -4.32 -14.63 -2.04
N THR A 80 -3.50 -14.21 -1.08
CA THR A 80 -2.41 -13.27 -1.34
C THR A 80 -1.07 -13.89 -1.01
N THR A 81 -0.14 -13.78 -1.95
CA THR A 81 1.25 -14.20 -1.79
C THR A 81 2.14 -12.96 -1.85
N VAL A 82 3.00 -12.81 -0.86
CA VAL A 82 4.01 -11.74 -0.84
C VAL A 82 5.33 -12.34 -1.28
N ILE A 83 5.94 -11.73 -2.30
CA ILE A 83 7.24 -12.13 -2.81
C ILE A 83 8.22 -11.01 -2.50
N GLU A 84 9.14 -11.29 -1.58
CA GLU A 84 10.18 -10.34 -1.21
C GLU A 84 11.36 -10.49 -2.17
N THR A 85 11.67 -9.42 -2.89
CA THR A 85 12.78 -9.44 -3.86
C THR A 85 14.14 -9.38 -3.17
N GLN A 86 14.17 -8.91 -1.94
CA GLN A 86 15.36 -8.87 -1.10
C GLN A 86 14.96 -8.95 0.37
N ASN A 87 15.84 -9.55 1.17
CA ASN A 87 15.69 -9.55 2.63
C ASN A 87 15.84 -8.11 3.12
N ASP A 88 14.73 -7.44 3.35
CA ASP A 88 14.75 -6.02 3.60
C ASP A 88 14.59 -5.69 5.08
N ARG A 89 15.71 -5.25 5.68
CA ARG A 89 15.72 -4.70 7.03
C ARG A 89 15.23 -3.25 7.08
N ASN A 90 14.98 -2.65 5.92
CA ASN A 90 14.61 -1.23 5.78
C ASN A 90 13.12 -1.03 5.45
N MET A 91 12.31 -2.06 5.65
CA MET A 91 10.87 -1.93 5.58
C MET A 91 10.41 -0.85 6.56
N ALA A 92 9.52 0.03 6.13
CA ALA A 92 8.96 1.02 7.04
C ALA A 92 8.39 0.33 8.28
N GLU A 93 8.79 0.78 9.45
CA GLU A 93 8.45 0.14 10.72
C GLU A 93 6.94 -0.03 10.89
N TYR A 94 6.16 0.94 10.44
CA TYR A 94 4.72 0.88 10.49
C TYR A 94 4.14 -0.32 9.72
N ALA A 95 4.57 -0.50 8.47
CA ALA A 95 4.11 -1.62 7.65
C ALA A 95 4.57 -2.95 8.22
N ARG A 96 5.79 -2.99 8.76
CA ARG A 96 6.33 -4.17 9.42
C ARG A 96 5.50 -4.54 10.65
N CYS A 97 5.16 -3.56 11.49
CA CYS A 97 4.33 -3.80 12.67
C CYS A 97 2.95 -4.30 12.27
N LEU A 98 2.31 -3.71 11.28
CA LEU A 98 1.02 -4.17 10.78
C LEU A 98 1.08 -5.60 10.27
N LEU A 99 2.10 -5.92 9.49
CA LEU A 99 2.26 -7.26 8.92
C LEU A 99 2.44 -8.32 10.00
N TYR A 100 3.27 -8.06 11.01
CA TYR A 100 3.58 -9.04 12.04
C TYR A 100 2.59 -9.09 13.20
N THR A 101 1.73 -8.10 13.36
CA THR A 101 0.70 -8.08 14.42
C THR A 101 -0.69 -8.42 13.91
N SER A 102 -0.90 -8.48 12.58
CA SER A 102 -2.19 -8.82 12.01
C SER A 102 -2.32 -10.33 11.81
N ASP A 103 -3.55 -10.84 11.85
CA ASP A 103 -3.83 -12.25 11.53
C ASP A 103 -3.44 -12.60 10.10
N ALA A 104 -3.37 -11.60 9.23
CA ALA A 104 -2.93 -11.77 7.85
C ALA A 104 -1.48 -12.32 7.75
N ALA A 105 -0.62 -11.99 8.71
CA ALA A 105 0.77 -12.44 8.69
C ALA A 105 0.90 -13.96 8.71
N ASP A 106 -0.01 -14.65 9.40
CA ASP A 106 0.00 -16.12 9.49
C ASP A 106 -0.51 -16.78 8.20
N ASP A 107 -1.36 -16.08 7.47
CA ASP A 107 -2.03 -16.62 6.28
C ASP A 107 -1.31 -16.22 4.98
N LEU A 108 -0.44 -15.22 5.01
CA LEU A 108 0.30 -14.78 3.84
C LEU A 108 1.47 -15.72 3.53
N THR A 109 1.59 -16.10 2.26
CA THR A 109 2.72 -16.90 1.78
C THR A 109 3.84 -15.98 1.33
N ARG A 110 5.06 -16.29 1.74
CA ARG A 110 6.26 -15.54 1.37
C ARG A 110 7.17 -16.39 0.52
N GLY A 111 7.51 -15.82 -0.61
CA GLY A 111 8.47 -16.42 -1.53
C GLY A 111 9.89 -15.92 -1.36
#